data_63a3dfd496f8f873f2f042ad09ed7aa4
#
_entry.id   63a3dfd496f8f873f2f042ad09ed7aa4
#
_cell.length_a   1.000
_cell.length_b   1.000
_cell.length_c   1.000
_cell.angle_alpha   90.00
_cell.angle_beta   90.00
_cell.angle_gamma   90.00
#
_symmetry.space_group_name_H-M   'P 1'
#
loop_
_entity.id
_entity.type
_entity.pdbx_description
1 polymer ?
#
loop_
_entity_poly.entity_id
_entity_poly.type
_entity_poly.pdbx_seq_one_letter_code
_entity_poly.pdbx_strand_id
1 'polypeptide(L)'
;MKAIKLPILILTFIFSTPFAHAQFNTIGYVKKHHISKKKSPQEATDVAPVDSVVKSDSLLNASSQSILPYLKASLPLKNIRINSKYGMRKHPVMRKKIMHNGMDLAAHYEKVFSMLPGEVIGVGQDIRSGKYVMVRTGSYTISYCHLSSFWVTKGMFVNAGDVLGISGNSGMSTGPHLHL
;
A
#
# COMPACT_ATOMS: atom_id res chain seq x y z
N MET A 1 -36.31 -42.61 44.61
CA MET A 1 -36.35 -41.49 43.66
C MET A 1 -35.08 -41.50 42.86
N LYS A 2 -35.12 -41.90 41.55
CA LYS A 2 -33.94 -42.01 40.68
C LYS A 2 -33.83 -40.71 39.87
N ALA A 3 -32.68 -40.01 40.00
CA ALA A 3 -32.39 -38.82 39.24
C ALA A 3 -31.99 -39.18 37.81
N ILE A 4 -32.70 -38.66 36.82
CA ILE A 4 -32.40 -38.80 35.39
C ILE A 4 -31.36 -37.73 35.03
N LYS A 5 -30.13 -38.18 34.64
CA LYS A 5 -29.09 -37.31 34.10
C LYS A 5 -29.34 -37.13 32.60
N LEU A 6 -29.63 -35.91 32.19
CA LEU A 6 -29.77 -35.50 30.79
C LEU A 6 -28.37 -35.21 30.21
N PRO A 7 -27.95 -35.78 29.06
CA PRO A 7 -26.67 -35.45 28.47
C PRO A 7 -26.77 -34.10 27.73
N ILE A 8 -25.84 -33.17 28.03
CA ILE A 8 -25.65 -31.92 27.32
C ILE A 8 -25.01 -32.23 25.99
N LEU A 9 -25.76 -32.04 24.91
CA LEU A 9 -25.27 -32.15 23.54
C LEU A 9 -24.53 -30.85 23.21
N ILE A 10 -23.17 -30.85 23.23
CA ILE A 10 -22.36 -29.76 22.79
C ILE A 10 -22.29 -29.80 21.25
N LEU A 11 -23.06 -28.91 20.61
CA LEU A 11 -23.04 -28.70 19.16
C LEU A 11 -21.83 -27.81 18.81
N THR A 12 -20.70 -28.43 18.44
CA THR A 12 -19.52 -27.70 17.94
C THR A 12 -19.78 -27.26 16.49
N PHE A 13 -20.11 -25.98 16.32
CA PHE A 13 -20.15 -25.34 15.01
C PHE A 13 -18.72 -25.11 14.53
N ILE A 14 -18.23 -25.98 13.65
CA ILE A 14 -16.95 -25.77 12.95
C ILE A 14 -17.23 -24.77 11.82
N PHE A 15 -16.94 -23.51 12.04
CA PHE A 15 -16.85 -22.51 10.98
C PHE A 15 -15.55 -22.76 10.21
N SER A 16 -15.62 -23.47 9.09
CA SER A 16 -14.54 -23.50 8.10
C SER A 16 -14.59 -22.20 7.27
N THR A 17 -13.88 -21.17 7.71
CA THR A 17 -13.59 -20.02 6.87
C THR A 17 -12.47 -20.41 5.88
N PRO A 18 -12.62 -20.18 4.57
CA PRO A 18 -11.52 -20.38 3.63
C PRO A 18 -10.43 -19.36 3.95
N PHE A 19 -9.25 -19.85 4.32
CA PHE A 19 -8.04 -19.04 4.45
C PHE A 19 -7.67 -18.50 3.08
N ALA A 20 -8.05 -17.25 2.79
CA ALA A 20 -7.50 -16.53 1.65
C ALA A 20 -6.03 -16.22 1.95
N HIS A 21 -5.12 -16.96 1.33
CA HIS A 21 -3.70 -16.66 1.33
C HIS A 21 -3.48 -15.37 0.54
N ALA A 22 -3.43 -14.23 1.23
CA ALA A 22 -2.96 -13.00 0.63
C ALA A 22 -1.44 -13.16 0.39
N GLN A 23 -1.08 -13.49 -0.85
CA GLN A 23 0.32 -13.40 -1.29
C GLN A 23 0.65 -11.93 -1.48
N PHE A 24 1.48 -11.39 -0.60
CA PHE A 24 2.05 -10.06 -0.76
C PHE A 24 3.07 -10.09 -1.91
N ASN A 25 2.64 -9.78 -3.11
CA ASN A 25 3.54 -9.49 -4.22
C ASN A 25 4.06 -8.07 -4.05
N THR A 26 5.25 -7.95 -3.55
CA THR A 26 6.02 -6.72 -3.52
C THR A 26 6.37 -6.35 -4.97
N ILE A 27 5.88 -5.20 -5.42
CA ILE A 27 6.20 -4.53 -6.69
C ILE A 27 6.18 -5.48 -7.90
N GLY A 28 4.98 -5.77 -8.42
CA GLY A 28 4.83 -6.39 -9.72
C GLY A 28 5.23 -5.41 -10.81
N TYR A 29 6.28 -5.73 -11.56
CA TYR A 29 6.65 -5.04 -12.80
C TYR A 29 5.48 -5.15 -13.78
N VAL A 30 4.81 -4.05 -14.08
CA VAL A 30 3.77 -4.01 -15.10
C VAL A 30 4.42 -4.21 -16.45
N LYS A 31 4.14 -5.34 -17.08
CA LYS A 31 4.53 -5.66 -18.45
C LYS A 31 3.97 -4.57 -19.38
N LYS A 32 4.84 -3.83 -20.07
CA LYS A 32 4.48 -2.86 -21.11
C LYS A 32 3.60 -3.55 -22.15
N HIS A 33 2.33 -3.16 -22.22
CA HIS A 33 1.48 -3.55 -23.35
C HIS A 33 1.96 -2.81 -24.61
N HIS A 34 2.39 -3.56 -25.62
CA HIS A 34 2.63 -3.07 -26.97
C HIS A 34 1.32 -2.56 -27.56
N ILE A 35 1.20 -1.26 -27.73
CA ILE A 35 0.12 -0.66 -28.51
C ILE A 35 0.46 -0.87 -29.98
N SER A 36 -0.25 -1.77 -30.63
CA SER A 36 -0.22 -1.99 -32.08
C SER A 36 -0.76 -0.74 -32.78
N LYS A 37 0.09 -0.09 -33.59
CA LYS A 37 -0.31 1.02 -34.46
C LYS A 37 -1.19 0.47 -35.58
N LYS A 38 -2.49 0.77 -35.54
CA LYS A 38 -3.39 0.58 -36.64
C LYS A 38 -3.29 1.78 -37.60
N LYS A 39 -2.90 1.51 -38.84
CA LYS A 39 -2.72 2.43 -39.94
C LYS A 39 -4.07 3.03 -40.35
N SER A 40 -4.15 4.36 -40.52
CA SER A 40 -5.29 5.08 -41.07
C SER A 40 -5.22 5.10 -42.60
N PRO A 41 -6.36 5.17 -43.28
CA PRO A 41 -6.40 5.61 -44.69
C PRO A 41 -6.54 7.13 -44.75
N GLN A 42 -5.81 7.70 -45.71
CA GLN A 42 -5.92 9.08 -46.18
C GLN A 42 -7.21 9.31 -46.96
N GLU A 43 -7.81 10.46 -46.78
CA GLU A 43 -8.42 11.18 -47.90
C GLU A 43 -8.45 12.69 -47.63
N ALA A 44 -8.08 13.45 -48.64
CA ALA A 44 -7.92 14.88 -48.69
C ALA A 44 -9.24 15.58 -49.02
N THR A 45 -9.44 16.81 -48.59
CA THR A 45 -9.80 17.98 -49.40
C THR A 45 -9.96 19.25 -48.55
N ASP A 46 -9.31 20.31 -49.07
CA ASP A 46 -9.65 21.73 -49.20
C ASP A 46 -9.97 22.62 -48.00
N VAL A 47 -9.02 23.45 -47.71
CA VAL A 47 -8.86 24.93 -47.63
C VAL A 47 -10.04 25.80 -47.16
N ALA A 48 -9.85 26.48 -46.05
CA ALA A 48 -10.05 27.95 -45.86
C ALA A 48 -9.39 28.44 -44.58
N PRO A 49 -8.75 29.61 -44.53
CA PRO A 49 -8.06 30.13 -43.36
C PRO A 49 -9.04 30.89 -42.47
N VAL A 50 -9.06 30.54 -41.18
CA VAL A 50 -9.65 31.41 -40.17
C VAL A 50 -8.63 31.60 -39.05
N ASP A 51 -8.12 32.82 -38.99
CA ASP A 51 -7.46 33.41 -37.83
C ASP A 51 -8.33 33.23 -36.60
N SER A 52 -7.86 32.42 -35.66
CA SER A 52 -8.21 32.59 -34.26
C SER A 52 -7.03 32.10 -33.43
N VAL A 53 -6.23 33.04 -32.97
CA VAL A 53 -5.27 32.88 -31.87
C VAL A 53 -6.04 32.42 -30.66
N VAL A 54 -6.21 31.11 -30.50
CA VAL A 54 -6.73 30.51 -29.26
C VAL A 54 -5.56 30.45 -28.30
N LYS A 55 -5.67 31.25 -27.24
CA LYS A 55 -4.77 31.29 -26.10
C LYS A 55 -4.43 29.89 -25.61
N SER A 56 -3.24 29.39 -25.93
CA SER A 56 -2.69 28.13 -25.48
C SER A 56 -2.39 28.03 -23.97
N ASP A 57 -2.54 29.17 -23.25
CA ASP A 57 -2.16 29.27 -21.85
C ASP A 57 -3.18 28.68 -20.86
N SER A 58 -4.45 28.51 -21.29
CA SER A 58 -5.48 27.96 -20.39
C SER A 58 -5.45 26.41 -20.26
N LEU A 59 -4.97 25.72 -21.29
CA LEU A 59 -4.89 24.24 -21.29
C LEU A 59 -3.66 23.73 -20.51
N LEU A 60 -2.57 24.48 -20.51
CA LEU A 60 -1.37 24.16 -19.73
C LEU A 60 -1.62 24.31 -18.22
N ASN A 61 -2.42 25.32 -17.82
CA ASN A 61 -2.76 25.53 -16.41
C ASN A 61 -3.74 24.47 -15.86
N ALA A 62 -4.68 23.98 -16.66
CA ALA A 62 -5.62 22.93 -16.24
C ALA A 62 -4.92 21.59 -16.04
N SER A 63 -3.93 21.26 -16.88
CA SER A 63 -3.17 20.01 -16.76
C SER A 63 -2.19 20.01 -15.59
N SER A 64 -1.56 21.16 -15.31
CA SER A 64 -0.63 21.29 -14.19
C SER A 64 -1.33 21.27 -12.82
N GLN A 65 -2.55 21.80 -12.70
CA GLN A 65 -3.32 21.74 -11.46
C GLN A 65 -3.81 20.32 -11.12
N SER A 66 -4.04 19.45 -12.10
CA SER A 66 -4.44 18.07 -11.87
C SER A 66 -3.30 17.15 -11.44
N ILE A 67 -2.04 17.54 -11.67
CA ILE A 67 -0.85 16.74 -11.33
C ILE A 67 -0.28 17.14 -9.96
N LEU A 68 -0.55 18.36 -9.48
CA LEU A 68 -0.02 18.87 -8.21
C LEU A 68 -0.29 17.99 -6.97
N PRO A 69 -1.47 17.34 -6.80
CA PRO A 69 -1.70 16.42 -5.69
C PRO A 69 -0.77 15.20 -5.70
N TYR A 70 -0.37 14.74 -6.89
CA TYR A 70 0.49 13.56 -7.05
C TYR A 70 1.99 13.85 -6.87
N LEU A 71 2.39 15.14 -6.86
CA LEU A 71 3.77 15.55 -6.59
C LEU A 71 4.07 15.73 -5.10
N LYS A 72 3.03 15.71 -4.24
CA LYS A 72 3.26 15.78 -2.80
C LYS A 72 3.73 14.42 -2.30
N ALA A 73 4.91 14.42 -1.69
CA ALA A 73 5.43 13.25 -0.97
C ALA A 73 5.86 13.68 0.43
N SER A 74 5.81 12.76 1.38
CA SER A 74 6.25 12.94 2.75
C SER A 74 7.15 11.80 3.18
N LEU A 75 7.94 12.01 4.21
CA LEU A 75 8.67 10.93 4.86
C LEU A 75 7.72 10.12 5.75
N PRO A 76 7.85 8.79 5.82
CA PRO A 76 6.99 7.93 6.65
C PRO A 76 7.24 8.10 8.15
N LEU A 77 8.40 8.64 8.54
CA LEU A 77 8.81 8.96 9.91
C LEU A 77 9.43 10.35 9.93
N LYS A 78 9.46 11.00 11.10
CA LYS A 78 10.13 12.31 11.25
C LYS A 78 11.62 12.23 10.93
N ASN A 79 12.28 11.15 11.38
CA ASN A 79 13.71 10.91 11.15
C ASN A 79 13.88 9.56 10.46
N ILE A 80 14.62 9.53 9.36
CA ILE A 80 14.87 8.32 8.60
C ILE A 80 16.22 7.75 8.93
N ARG A 81 16.21 6.52 9.49
CA ARG A 81 17.40 5.68 9.66
C ARG A 81 17.07 4.26 9.19
N ILE A 82 17.78 3.82 8.16
CA ILE A 82 17.57 2.48 7.58
C ILE A 82 18.26 1.45 8.46
N ASN A 83 17.48 0.51 9.00
CA ASN A 83 17.99 -0.64 9.75
C ASN A 83 18.31 -1.82 8.82
N SER A 84 17.47 -2.04 7.78
CA SER A 84 17.68 -3.11 6.82
C SER A 84 17.13 -2.72 5.44
N LYS A 85 17.94 -2.92 4.43
CA LYS A 85 17.59 -2.63 3.04
C LYS A 85 16.79 -3.79 2.42
N TYR A 86 16.07 -3.50 1.34
CA TYR A 86 15.51 -4.50 0.44
C TYR A 86 16.62 -5.38 -0.15
N GLY A 87 16.33 -6.67 -0.35
CA GLY A 87 17.24 -7.60 -1.03
C GLY A 87 17.62 -8.83 -0.20
N MET A 88 18.53 -9.63 -0.76
CA MET A 88 19.01 -10.85 -0.12
C MET A 88 19.88 -10.51 1.10
N ARG A 89 19.47 -11.00 2.28
CA ARG A 89 20.24 -10.82 3.52
C ARG A 89 20.30 -12.11 4.33
N LYS A 90 21.30 -12.22 5.20
CA LYS A 90 21.33 -13.29 6.21
C LYS A 90 20.29 -12.97 7.28
N HIS A 91 19.32 -13.85 7.43
CA HIS A 91 18.27 -13.67 8.44
C HIS A 91 18.88 -13.79 9.85
N PRO A 92 18.62 -12.84 10.75
CA PRO A 92 19.30 -12.81 12.06
C PRO A 92 19.01 -14.04 12.91
N VAL A 93 17.79 -14.57 12.83
CA VAL A 93 17.38 -15.76 13.61
C VAL A 93 17.66 -17.06 12.87
N MET A 94 17.22 -17.18 11.62
CA MET A 94 17.35 -18.42 10.85
C MET A 94 18.75 -18.65 10.29
N ARG A 95 19.65 -17.67 10.31
CA ARG A 95 21.02 -17.71 9.77
C ARG A 95 21.13 -18.11 8.29
N LYS A 96 20.02 -18.20 7.58
CA LYS A 96 19.92 -18.48 6.13
C LYS A 96 19.86 -17.18 5.34
N LYS A 97 20.28 -17.21 4.08
CA LYS A 97 20.04 -16.10 3.14
C LYS A 97 18.56 -16.10 2.77
N ILE A 98 17.88 -15.02 3.06
CA ILE A 98 16.44 -14.85 2.80
C ILE A 98 16.24 -13.50 2.11
N MET A 99 15.31 -13.46 1.16
CA MET A 99 14.89 -12.21 0.52
C MET A 99 14.10 -11.36 1.52
N HIS A 100 14.54 -10.12 1.71
CA HIS A 100 13.83 -9.09 2.42
C HIS A 100 13.03 -8.26 1.42
N ASN A 101 11.71 -8.40 1.42
CA ASN A 101 10.82 -7.82 0.42
C ASN A 101 10.41 -6.38 0.73
N GLY A 102 11.17 -5.68 1.56
CA GLY A 102 10.86 -4.32 1.94
C GLY A 102 12.07 -3.60 2.52
N MET A 103 11.83 -2.50 3.19
CA MET A 103 12.84 -1.70 3.86
C MET A 103 12.43 -1.52 5.33
N ASP A 104 13.35 -1.82 6.25
CA ASP A 104 13.13 -1.60 7.67
C ASP A 104 13.73 -0.27 8.09
N LEU A 105 12.89 0.60 8.63
CA LEU A 105 13.26 1.89 9.19
C LEU A 105 13.25 1.82 10.72
N ALA A 106 14.30 2.35 11.36
CA ALA A 106 14.33 2.47 12.82
C ALA A 106 13.16 3.35 13.28
N ALA A 107 12.33 2.81 14.14
CA ALA A 107 11.17 3.51 14.69
C ALA A 107 10.83 2.95 16.07
N HIS A 108 10.52 3.81 17.03
CA HIS A 108 10.21 3.38 18.39
C HIS A 108 8.92 4.01 18.88
N TYR A 109 7.77 3.36 18.52
CA TYR A 109 6.43 3.79 18.92
C TYR A 109 6.14 5.25 18.57
N GLU A 110 6.54 5.67 17.37
CA GLU A 110 6.34 7.03 16.86
C GLU A 110 5.29 7.07 15.75
N LYS A 111 4.82 8.28 15.42
CA LYS A 111 3.82 8.48 14.36
C LYS A 111 4.37 8.05 13.01
N VAL A 112 3.56 7.27 12.30
CA VAL A 112 3.79 6.85 10.92
C VAL A 112 2.91 7.67 10.00
N PHE A 113 3.50 8.26 8.96
CA PHE A 113 2.85 9.14 8.02
C PHE A 113 2.71 8.49 6.65
N SER A 114 1.63 8.82 5.94
CA SER A 114 1.48 8.43 4.54
C SER A 114 2.56 9.09 3.68
N MET A 115 3.28 8.30 2.90
CA MET A 115 4.31 8.83 2.01
C MET A 115 3.72 9.55 0.80
N LEU A 116 2.58 9.08 0.30
CA LEU A 116 1.91 9.61 -0.88
C LEU A 116 0.41 9.77 -0.60
N PRO A 117 -0.30 10.65 -1.32
CA PRO A 117 -1.75 10.70 -1.25
C PRO A 117 -2.34 9.43 -1.86
N GLY A 118 -3.43 8.92 -1.30
CA GLY A 118 -4.06 7.71 -1.82
C GLY A 118 -5.22 7.20 -1.00
N GLU A 119 -5.77 6.07 -1.45
CA GLU A 119 -6.85 5.37 -0.77
C GLU A 119 -6.28 4.27 0.14
N VAL A 120 -6.76 4.19 1.37
CA VAL A 120 -6.48 3.08 2.28
C VAL A 120 -7.25 1.85 1.81
N ILE A 121 -6.57 0.93 1.14
CA ILE A 121 -7.18 -0.29 0.58
C ILE A 121 -7.18 -1.47 1.54
N GLY A 122 -6.38 -1.40 2.60
CA GLY A 122 -6.29 -2.48 3.60
C GLY A 122 -5.82 -1.97 4.96
N VAL A 123 -6.48 -2.45 6.00
CA VAL A 123 -6.09 -2.28 7.40
C VAL A 123 -6.36 -3.60 8.10
N GLY A 124 -5.42 -4.08 8.88
CA GLY A 124 -5.60 -5.37 9.54
C GLY A 124 -4.40 -5.80 10.37
N GLN A 125 -4.42 -7.09 10.71
CA GLN A 125 -3.35 -7.74 11.44
C GLN A 125 -3.15 -9.16 10.94
N ASP A 126 -1.92 -9.56 10.67
CA ASP A 126 -1.53 -10.92 10.35
C ASP A 126 -0.22 -11.35 11.09
N ILE A 127 0.15 -12.63 10.96
CA ILE A 127 1.30 -13.19 11.68
C ILE A 127 2.62 -12.57 11.19
N ARG A 128 2.75 -12.25 9.89
CA ARG A 128 4.01 -11.72 9.30
C ARG A 128 4.12 -10.21 9.48
N SER A 129 3.14 -9.49 8.96
CA SER A 129 3.14 -8.02 8.90
C SER A 129 2.79 -7.39 10.26
N GLY A 130 2.24 -8.19 11.19
CA GLY A 130 1.64 -7.64 12.39
C GLY A 130 0.45 -6.74 12.03
N LYS A 131 0.26 -5.67 12.76
CA LYS A 131 -0.71 -4.63 12.39
C LYS A 131 -0.17 -3.83 11.22
N TYR A 132 -1.00 -3.65 10.19
CA TYR A 132 -0.58 -2.99 8.96
C TYR A 132 -1.65 -2.05 8.39
N VAL A 133 -1.20 -1.11 7.57
CA VAL A 133 -2.00 -0.23 6.72
C VAL A 133 -1.45 -0.30 5.31
N MET A 134 -2.33 -0.40 4.31
CA MET A 134 -1.97 -0.38 2.89
C MET A 134 -2.62 0.83 2.22
N VAL A 135 -1.82 1.67 1.59
CA VAL A 135 -2.29 2.85 0.84
C VAL A 135 -1.98 2.67 -0.64
N ARG A 136 -2.99 2.82 -1.48
CA ARG A 136 -2.88 2.76 -2.93
C ARG A 136 -2.84 4.18 -3.52
N THR A 137 -1.80 4.46 -4.31
CA THR A 137 -1.60 5.70 -5.04
C THR A 137 -1.40 5.37 -6.52
N GLY A 138 -2.42 5.58 -7.34
CA GLY A 138 -2.39 5.15 -8.74
C GLY A 138 -2.11 3.66 -8.88
N SER A 139 -1.02 3.31 -9.55
CA SER A 139 -0.59 1.91 -9.77
C SER A 139 0.24 1.32 -8.63
N TYR A 140 0.58 2.10 -7.62
CA TYR A 140 1.46 1.68 -6.52
C TYR A 140 0.66 1.42 -5.25
N THR A 141 1.14 0.46 -4.46
CA THR A 141 0.62 0.22 -3.11
C THR A 141 1.80 0.23 -2.14
N ILE A 142 1.68 1.03 -1.09
CA ILE A 142 2.65 1.09 -0.01
C ILE A 142 2.03 0.42 1.22
N SER A 143 2.76 -0.54 1.79
CA SER A 143 2.37 -1.25 3.01
C SER A 143 3.20 -0.76 4.18
N TYR A 144 2.54 -0.34 5.26
CA TYR A 144 3.14 0.11 6.52
C TYR A 144 2.90 -0.96 7.57
N CYS A 145 3.93 -1.73 7.92
CA CYS A 145 3.81 -2.92 8.76
C CYS A 145 4.43 -2.75 10.15
N HIS A 146 4.20 -3.76 11.01
CA HIS A 146 4.65 -3.86 12.41
C HIS A 146 4.15 -2.73 13.31
N LEU A 147 2.99 -2.13 12.98
CA LEU A 147 2.39 -1.05 13.74
C LEU A 147 1.93 -1.53 15.14
N SER A 148 1.95 -0.64 16.12
CA SER A 148 1.30 -0.86 17.42
C SER A 148 -0.19 -0.51 17.36
N SER A 149 -0.55 0.52 16.59
CA SER A 149 -1.93 0.93 16.34
C SER A 149 -2.05 1.58 14.96
N PHE A 150 -3.25 1.57 14.39
CA PHE A 150 -3.59 2.31 13.19
C PHE A 150 -4.79 3.21 13.49
N TRP A 151 -4.85 4.40 12.83
CA TRP A 151 -5.85 5.44 13.06
C TRP A 151 -6.69 5.73 11.83
N VAL A 152 -6.55 4.91 10.81
CA VAL A 152 -7.28 4.98 9.54
C VAL A 152 -8.10 3.72 9.34
N THR A 153 -9.11 3.80 8.47
CA THR A 153 -9.96 2.68 8.08
C THR A 153 -9.92 2.46 6.57
N LYS A 154 -10.22 1.25 6.14
CA LYS A 154 -10.33 0.92 4.70
C LYS A 154 -11.35 1.82 4.02
N GLY A 155 -11.01 2.35 2.86
CA GLY A 155 -11.81 3.29 2.06
C GLY A 155 -11.54 4.76 2.37
N MET A 156 -10.76 5.10 3.43
CA MET A 156 -10.35 6.49 3.67
C MET A 156 -9.36 6.96 2.61
N PHE A 157 -9.48 8.22 2.20
CA PHE A 157 -8.44 8.91 1.45
C PHE A 157 -7.53 9.66 2.39
N VAL A 158 -6.23 9.54 2.17
CA VAL A 158 -5.17 10.20 2.94
C VAL A 158 -4.30 11.04 2.03
N ASN A 159 -3.79 12.14 2.55
CA ASN A 159 -2.78 12.97 1.88
C ASN A 159 -1.37 12.52 2.32
N ALA A 160 -0.38 12.92 1.54
CA ALA A 160 1.01 12.79 1.99
C ALA A 160 1.22 13.58 3.29
N GLY A 161 1.78 12.90 4.30
CA GLY A 161 1.97 13.47 5.64
C GLY A 161 0.83 13.24 6.63
N ASP A 162 -0.31 12.67 6.20
CA ASP A 162 -1.37 12.28 7.13
C ASP A 162 -0.92 11.12 8.00
N VAL A 163 -1.32 11.13 9.29
CA VAL A 163 -0.96 10.09 10.24
C VAL A 163 -1.76 8.83 9.98
N LEU A 164 -1.08 7.72 9.72
CA LEU A 164 -1.69 6.41 9.53
C LEU A 164 -1.82 5.63 10.84
N GLY A 165 -0.92 5.85 11.80
CA GLY A 165 -0.87 5.12 13.06
C GLY A 165 0.44 5.33 13.80
N ILE A 166 0.77 4.37 14.65
CA ILE A 166 1.99 4.35 15.46
C ILE A 166 2.81 3.13 15.09
N SER A 167 4.11 3.31 14.88
CA SER A 167 5.07 2.21 14.71
C SER A 167 5.12 1.30 15.93
N GLY A 168 5.63 0.09 15.80
CA GLY A 168 5.67 -0.84 16.92
C GLY A 168 6.53 -2.06 16.65
N ASN A 169 6.10 -3.20 17.22
CA ASN A 169 6.81 -4.48 17.18
C ASN A 169 5.84 -5.65 17.05
N SER A 170 4.74 -5.47 16.29
CA SER A 170 3.74 -6.53 16.12
C SER A 170 4.13 -7.48 14.98
N GLY A 171 3.58 -8.70 15.00
CA GLY A 171 3.87 -9.73 13.99
C GLY A 171 5.27 -10.33 14.07
N MET A 172 5.83 -10.71 12.92
CA MET A 172 7.15 -11.32 12.83
C MET A 172 8.26 -10.27 12.84
N SER A 173 8.51 -9.68 14.00
CA SER A 173 9.50 -8.63 14.23
C SER A 173 10.42 -8.98 15.40
N THR A 174 11.68 -8.61 15.32
CA THR A 174 12.69 -8.81 16.37
C THR A 174 12.89 -7.60 17.27
N GLY A 175 12.24 -6.47 16.98
CA GLY A 175 12.33 -5.23 17.73
C GLY A 175 11.55 -4.11 17.06
N PRO A 176 11.29 -3.00 17.75
CA PRO A 176 10.50 -1.89 17.21
C PRO A 176 11.10 -1.33 15.93
N HIS A 177 10.32 -1.31 14.85
CA HIS A 177 10.69 -0.71 13.56
C HIS A 177 9.44 -0.50 12.69
N LEU A 178 9.59 0.24 11.59
CA LEU A 178 8.61 0.33 10.52
C LEU A 178 9.15 -0.43 9.32
N HIS A 179 8.37 -1.40 8.83
CA HIS A 179 8.65 -2.10 7.57
C HIS A 179 7.75 -1.54 6.48
N LEU A 180 8.39 -1.19 5.34
CA LEU A 180 7.72 -0.66 4.14
C LEU A 180 7.87 -1.62 2.97
#